data_5c3a5b4c82646849fd53706d3b69236c
#
_entry.id   5c3a5b4c82646849fd53706d3b69236c
#
_cell.length_a   1.000
_cell.length_b   1.000
_cell.length_c   1.000
_cell.angle_alpha   90.00
_cell.angle_beta   90.00
_cell.angle_gamma   90.00
#
_symmetry.space_group_name_H-M   'P 1'
#
loop_
_entity.id
_entity.type
_entity.pdbx_description
1 polymer ?
#
loop_
_entity_poly.entity_id
_entity_poly.type
_entity_poly.pdbx_seq_one_letter_code
_entity_poly.pdbx_strand_id
1 'polypeptide(L)'
;GFKMFKTSAFNCHKTKANIMKDSETNPPFYTVYVALIVALGGFLMGFDASVISGVIGFIEPEFNLSKIQLGWSVASLALSASFAMMVAGPLSDKVGRKPVLKISALLFFISALASALAPDFLTLVVARMLGGLGVGAALIIAPMYIAEIAPSKFRGRLVSFNQLNIVIGISVAFFTNYLILKLGQTDSFWTQTLKFNSLNWRWMLGLEAIPALLYFACLYLVPESPRWLIM
;
A
#
# COMPACT_ATOMS: atom_id res chain seq x y z
N GLY A 1 10.36 52.36 -32.84
CA GLY A 1 9.47 51.76 -31.84
C GLY A 1 8.90 50.40 -32.27
N PHE A 2 8.77 50.06 -33.55
CA PHE A 2 8.06 48.87 -34.03
C PHE A 2 8.87 47.57 -34.01
N LYS A 3 10.20 47.65 -34.10
CA LYS A 3 11.09 46.47 -34.06
C LYS A 3 11.25 45.86 -32.64
N MET A 4 11.16 46.70 -31.60
CA MET A 4 11.35 46.25 -30.20
C MET A 4 10.18 45.45 -29.68
N PHE A 5 8.94 45.78 -30.13
CA PHE A 5 7.71 45.08 -29.71
C PHE A 5 7.61 43.67 -30.34
N LYS A 6 8.08 43.47 -31.56
CA LYS A 6 8.09 42.14 -32.23
C LYS A 6 9.09 41.17 -31.57
N THR A 7 10.23 41.65 -31.09
CA THR A 7 11.24 40.83 -30.45
C THR A 7 10.81 40.36 -29.06
N SER A 8 10.09 41.21 -28.29
CA SER A 8 9.54 40.84 -26.97
C SER A 8 8.43 39.80 -27.10
N ALA A 9 7.51 39.95 -28.06
CA ALA A 9 6.43 38.99 -28.29
C ALA A 9 6.96 37.62 -28.76
N PHE A 10 7.99 37.62 -29.61
CA PHE A 10 8.63 36.40 -30.11
C PHE A 10 9.39 35.66 -29.02
N ASN A 11 10.08 36.36 -28.11
CA ASN A 11 10.73 35.76 -26.94
C ASN A 11 9.73 35.20 -25.94
N CYS A 12 8.61 35.90 -25.70
CA CYS A 12 7.55 35.39 -24.82
C CYS A 12 6.91 34.10 -25.36
N HIS A 13 6.69 34.01 -26.68
CA HIS A 13 6.19 32.81 -27.35
C HIS A 13 7.18 31.65 -27.29
N LYS A 14 8.47 31.92 -27.47
CA LYS A 14 9.53 30.91 -27.38
C LYS A 14 9.73 30.40 -25.95
N THR A 15 9.64 31.29 -24.95
CA THR A 15 9.72 30.92 -23.54
C THR A 15 8.49 30.10 -23.12
N LYS A 16 7.27 30.48 -23.55
CA LYS A 16 6.06 29.68 -23.34
C LYS A 16 6.13 28.30 -24.00
N ALA A 17 6.62 28.24 -25.24
CA ALA A 17 6.80 26.97 -25.96
C ALA A 17 7.86 26.06 -25.30
N ASN A 18 8.96 26.63 -24.78
CA ASN A 18 9.95 25.86 -24.04
C ASN A 18 9.42 25.39 -22.68
N ILE A 19 8.68 26.23 -21.94
CA ILE A 19 8.05 25.82 -20.66
C ILE A 19 7.01 24.72 -20.91
N MET A 20 6.21 24.81 -21.99
CA MET A 20 5.29 23.75 -22.37
C MET A 20 6.03 22.47 -22.80
N LYS A 21 7.15 22.59 -23.51
CA LYS A 21 7.96 21.45 -23.96
C LYS A 21 8.67 20.75 -22.80
N ASP A 22 9.15 21.50 -21.81
CA ASP A 22 9.75 20.94 -20.58
C ASP A 22 8.71 20.27 -19.67
N SER A 23 7.48 20.79 -19.62
CA SER A 23 6.36 20.14 -18.94
C SER A 23 5.85 18.88 -19.66
N GLU A 24 6.11 18.76 -20.96
CA GLU A 24 5.81 17.56 -21.76
C GLU A 24 6.88 16.47 -21.64
N THR A 25 8.10 16.78 -21.22
CA THR A 25 9.21 15.82 -21.19
C THR A 25 9.36 15.09 -19.86
N ASN A 26 9.00 15.73 -18.73
CA ASN A 26 9.06 15.13 -17.40
C ASN A 26 7.79 15.43 -16.61
N PRO A 27 7.27 14.46 -15.83
CA PRO A 27 6.17 14.73 -14.92
C PRO A 27 6.64 15.72 -13.85
N PRO A 28 5.80 16.66 -13.39
CA PRO A 28 6.15 17.56 -12.30
C PRO A 28 6.54 16.74 -11.07
N PHE A 29 7.67 17.08 -10.45
CA PHE A 29 8.22 16.36 -9.28
C PHE A 29 7.17 16.07 -8.21
N TYR A 30 6.28 17.02 -7.98
CA TYR A 30 5.18 16.87 -7.02
C TYR A 30 4.23 15.72 -7.38
N THR A 31 3.88 15.56 -8.66
CA THR A 31 3.02 14.46 -9.13
C THR A 31 3.67 13.09 -8.91
N VAL A 32 4.97 12.98 -9.17
CA VAL A 32 5.74 11.74 -8.92
C VAL A 32 5.77 11.43 -7.43
N TYR A 33 6.05 12.43 -6.60
CA TYR A 33 6.07 12.29 -5.14
C TYR A 33 4.74 11.79 -4.58
N VAL A 34 3.63 12.42 -5.00
CA VAL A 34 2.27 12.01 -4.58
C VAL A 34 1.95 10.60 -5.10
N ALA A 35 2.30 10.28 -6.35
CA ALA A 35 2.09 8.95 -6.91
C ALA A 35 2.86 7.87 -6.14
N LEU A 36 4.09 8.15 -5.71
CA LEU A 36 4.89 7.23 -4.91
C LEU A 36 4.27 6.98 -3.53
N ILE A 37 3.79 8.03 -2.86
CA ILE A 37 3.08 7.88 -1.57
C ILE A 37 1.85 6.98 -1.75
N VAL A 38 1.01 7.26 -2.74
CA VAL A 38 -0.21 6.48 -2.97
C VAL A 38 0.12 5.04 -3.35
N ALA A 39 1.20 4.82 -4.11
CA ALA A 39 1.67 3.51 -4.50
C ALA A 39 2.19 2.65 -3.32
N LEU A 40 2.45 3.24 -2.13
CA LEU A 40 2.73 2.47 -0.90
C LEU A 40 1.56 1.58 -0.48
N GLY A 41 0.32 1.89 -0.88
CA GLY A 41 -0.82 0.98 -0.73
C GLY A 41 -0.61 -0.36 -1.45
N GLY A 42 0.04 -0.33 -2.62
CA GLY A 42 0.47 -1.54 -3.33
C GLY A 42 1.54 -2.33 -2.55
N PHE A 43 2.51 -1.64 -1.94
CA PHE A 43 3.52 -2.27 -1.10
C PHE A 43 2.88 -3.04 0.07
N LEU A 44 1.94 -2.43 0.80
CA LEU A 44 1.23 -3.08 1.90
C LEU A 44 0.46 -4.32 1.44
N MET A 45 -0.22 -4.23 0.30
CA MET A 45 -0.91 -5.37 -0.31
C MET A 45 0.06 -6.53 -0.60
N GLY A 46 1.21 -6.24 -1.22
CA GLY A 46 2.22 -7.25 -1.53
C GLY A 46 2.81 -7.89 -0.27
N PHE A 47 3.07 -7.07 0.75
CA PHE A 47 3.59 -7.51 2.03
C PHE A 47 2.59 -8.44 2.75
N ASP A 48 1.34 -7.99 2.95
CA ASP A 48 0.30 -8.76 3.65
C ASP A 48 -0.02 -10.10 2.94
N ALA A 49 -0.13 -10.08 1.60
CA ALA A 49 -0.39 -11.29 0.83
C ALA A 49 0.74 -12.33 0.95
N SER A 50 1.97 -11.91 1.21
CA SER A 50 3.16 -12.77 1.21
C SER A 50 3.64 -13.16 2.60
N VAL A 51 3.40 -12.33 3.62
CA VAL A 51 3.84 -12.63 4.99
C VAL A 51 3.23 -13.92 5.52
N ILE A 52 1.99 -14.21 5.13
CA ILE A 52 1.27 -15.43 5.57
C ILE A 52 2.01 -16.73 5.20
N SER A 53 2.75 -16.75 4.08
CA SER A 53 3.50 -17.93 3.67
C SER A 53 4.59 -18.33 4.68
N GLY A 54 5.19 -17.36 5.37
CA GLY A 54 6.13 -17.61 6.46
C GLY A 54 5.45 -18.00 7.77
N VAL A 55 4.21 -17.58 7.96
CA VAL A 55 3.43 -17.78 9.19
C VAL A 55 2.76 -19.16 9.25
N ILE A 56 2.34 -19.70 8.11
CA ILE A 56 1.58 -20.97 8.01
C ILE A 56 2.24 -22.10 8.79
N GLY A 57 3.56 -22.27 8.65
CA GLY A 57 4.30 -23.35 9.32
C GLY A 57 4.28 -23.28 10.86
N PHE A 58 3.97 -22.13 11.43
CA PHE A 58 3.90 -21.92 12.88
C PHE A 58 2.47 -22.00 13.41
N ILE A 59 1.48 -21.45 12.68
CA ILE A 59 0.08 -21.45 13.14
C ILE A 59 -0.56 -22.83 13.01
N GLU A 60 -0.13 -23.65 12.04
CA GLU A 60 -0.65 -25.02 11.86
C GLU A 60 -0.50 -25.87 13.13
N PRO A 61 0.70 -26.02 13.72
CA PRO A 61 0.88 -26.80 14.94
C PRO A 61 0.37 -26.09 16.20
N GLU A 62 0.42 -24.75 16.28
CA GLU A 62 0.01 -23.98 17.47
C GLU A 62 -1.50 -24.07 17.71
N PHE A 63 -2.30 -23.99 16.63
CA PHE A 63 -3.77 -24.06 16.73
C PHE A 63 -4.33 -25.43 16.33
N ASN A 64 -3.50 -26.45 16.06
CA ASN A 64 -3.91 -27.78 15.58
C ASN A 64 -4.87 -27.71 14.37
N LEU A 65 -4.51 -26.92 13.38
CA LEU A 65 -5.38 -26.62 12.25
C LEU A 65 -5.49 -27.79 11.27
N SER A 66 -6.72 -28.04 10.80
CA SER A 66 -6.95 -28.89 9.65
C SER A 66 -6.50 -28.19 8.34
N LYS A 67 -6.25 -28.96 7.27
CA LYS A 67 -5.85 -28.41 5.96
C LYS A 67 -6.90 -27.42 5.40
N ILE A 68 -8.18 -27.63 5.72
CA ILE A 68 -9.28 -26.73 5.32
C ILE A 68 -9.18 -25.40 6.08
N GLN A 69 -8.95 -25.42 7.39
CA GLN A 69 -8.78 -24.23 8.20
C GLN A 69 -7.55 -23.44 7.77
N LEU A 70 -6.46 -24.15 7.46
CA LEU A 70 -5.25 -23.52 6.94
C LEU A 70 -5.52 -22.79 5.60
N GLY A 71 -6.21 -23.44 4.66
CA GLY A 71 -6.64 -22.81 3.43
C GLY A 71 -7.56 -21.61 3.66
N TRP A 72 -8.45 -21.69 4.66
CA TRP A 72 -9.33 -20.59 5.04
C TRP A 72 -8.56 -19.38 5.61
N SER A 73 -7.48 -19.60 6.36
CA SER A 73 -6.65 -18.50 6.89
C SER A 73 -6.05 -17.63 5.78
N VAL A 74 -5.76 -18.22 4.61
CA VAL A 74 -5.26 -17.51 3.43
C VAL A 74 -6.42 -16.93 2.60
N ALA A 75 -7.46 -17.72 2.35
CA ALA A 75 -8.58 -17.35 1.48
C ALA A 75 -9.44 -16.22 2.07
N SER A 76 -9.56 -16.12 3.39
CA SER A 76 -10.38 -15.12 4.08
C SER A 76 -10.00 -13.68 3.71
N LEU A 77 -8.71 -13.39 3.58
CA LEU A 77 -8.21 -12.09 3.12
C LEU A 77 -8.66 -11.80 1.68
N ALA A 78 -8.51 -12.76 0.77
CA ALA A 78 -8.87 -12.59 -0.63
C ALA A 78 -10.39 -12.40 -0.82
N LEU A 79 -11.21 -13.12 -0.06
CA LEU A 79 -12.67 -12.98 -0.08
C LEU A 79 -13.12 -11.59 0.38
N SER A 80 -12.61 -11.12 1.51
CA SER A 80 -12.94 -9.78 2.01
C SER A 80 -12.40 -8.68 1.09
N ALA A 81 -11.21 -8.86 0.49
CA ALA A 81 -10.66 -7.94 -0.50
C ALA A 81 -11.55 -7.86 -1.75
N SER A 82 -12.05 -8.98 -2.24
CA SER A 82 -12.96 -9.01 -3.40
C SER A 82 -14.25 -8.23 -3.12
N PHE A 83 -14.82 -8.40 -1.93
CA PHE A 83 -15.98 -7.63 -1.51
C PHE A 83 -15.68 -6.13 -1.42
N ALA A 84 -14.55 -5.77 -0.80
CA ALA A 84 -14.14 -4.37 -0.67
C ALA A 84 -13.92 -3.71 -2.03
N MET A 85 -13.35 -4.42 -3.03
CA MET A 85 -13.18 -3.91 -4.38
C MET A 85 -14.51 -3.49 -5.02
N MET A 86 -15.58 -4.26 -4.81
CA MET A 86 -16.92 -3.94 -5.36
C MET A 86 -17.50 -2.65 -4.76
N VAL A 87 -17.23 -2.39 -3.49
CA VAL A 87 -17.79 -1.25 -2.75
C VAL A 87 -16.90 0.00 -2.83
N ALA A 88 -15.57 -0.18 -2.95
CA ALA A 88 -14.61 0.92 -2.88
C ALA A 88 -14.78 1.96 -3.99
N GLY A 89 -15.08 1.54 -5.22
CA GLY A 89 -15.32 2.44 -6.35
C GLY A 89 -16.45 3.43 -6.06
N PRO A 90 -17.71 2.97 -5.91
CA PRO A 90 -18.85 3.82 -5.59
C PRO A 90 -18.68 4.63 -4.30
N LEU A 91 -18.02 4.08 -3.29
CA LEU A 91 -17.73 4.78 -2.05
C LEU A 91 -16.79 5.97 -2.29
N SER A 92 -15.72 5.75 -3.07
CA SER A 92 -14.73 6.79 -3.37
C SER A 92 -15.31 7.93 -4.23
N ASP A 93 -16.31 7.65 -5.04
CA ASP A 93 -17.01 8.68 -5.82
C ASP A 93 -17.82 9.61 -4.91
N LYS A 94 -18.38 9.09 -3.82
CA LYS A 94 -19.19 9.88 -2.87
C LYS A 94 -18.33 10.63 -1.84
N VAL A 95 -17.30 9.99 -1.31
CA VAL A 95 -16.54 10.48 -0.14
C VAL A 95 -15.19 11.10 -0.53
N GLY A 96 -14.69 10.79 -1.73
CA GLY A 96 -13.37 11.18 -2.20
C GLY A 96 -12.36 10.03 -2.14
N ARG A 97 -11.29 10.17 -2.92
CA ARG A 97 -10.26 9.12 -3.04
C ARG A 97 -9.38 9.07 -1.80
N LYS A 98 -8.95 10.22 -1.30
CA LYS A 98 -8.06 10.34 -0.15
C LYS A 98 -8.65 9.78 1.15
N PRO A 99 -9.91 10.07 1.53
CA PRO A 99 -10.52 9.48 2.71
C PRO A 99 -10.59 7.95 2.65
N VAL A 100 -10.92 7.38 1.48
CA VAL A 100 -10.97 5.92 1.30
C VAL A 100 -9.57 5.29 1.48
N LEU A 101 -8.52 5.90 0.91
CA LEU A 101 -7.13 5.44 1.12
C LEU A 101 -6.71 5.54 2.59
N LYS A 102 -7.11 6.58 3.32
CA LYS A 102 -6.84 6.69 4.76
C LYS A 102 -7.54 5.61 5.57
N ILE A 103 -8.80 5.32 5.26
CA ILE A 103 -9.55 4.23 5.90
C ILE A 103 -8.87 2.90 5.60
N SER A 104 -8.44 2.66 4.36
CA SER A 104 -7.68 1.46 3.99
C SER A 104 -6.39 1.32 4.80
N ALA A 105 -5.60 2.39 4.92
CA ALA A 105 -4.35 2.39 5.69
C ALA A 105 -4.60 2.11 7.19
N LEU A 106 -5.68 2.66 7.74
CA LEU A 106 -6.09 2.40 9.12
C LEU A 106 -6.52 0.94 9.32
N LEU A 107 -7.28 0.38 8.37
CA LEU A 107 -7.68 -1.03 8.39
C LEU A 107 -6.46 -1.95 8.33
N PHE A 108 -5.46 -1.66 7.49
CA PHE A 108 -4.18 -2.39 7.48
C PHE A 108 -3.50 -2.36 8.84
N PHE A 109 -3.38 -1.17 9.44
CA PHE A 109 -2.73 -1.02 10.73
C PHE A 109 -3.43 -1.81 11.84
N ILE A 110 -4.76 -1.70 11.93
CA ILE A 110 -5.57 -2.44 12.91
C ILE A 110 -5.46 -3.94 12.67
N SER A 111 -5.53 -4.39 11.41
CA SER A 111 -5.41 -5.80 11.04
C SER A 111 -4.07 -6.38 11.45
N ALA A 112 -2.96 -5.68 11.17
CA ALA A 112 -1.62 -6.12 11.54
C ALA A 112 -1.48 -6.29 13.06
N LEU A 113 -1.94 -5.32 13.86
CA LEU A 113 -1.93 -5.41 15.31
C LEU A 113 -2.85 -6.52 15.84
N ALA A 114 -4.08 -6.61 15.32
CA ALA A 114 -5.03 -7.63 15.74
C ALA A 114 -4.53 -9.05 15.38
N SER A 115 -3.92 -9.22 14.21
CA SER A 115 -3.32 -10.48 13.79
C SER A 115 -2.13 -10.88 14.66
N ALA A 116 -1.26 -9.93 15.02
CA ALA A 116 -0.11 -10.18 15.90
C ALA A 116 -0.53 -10.54 17.33
N LEU A 117 -1.65 -10.00 17.79
CA LEU A 117 -2.18 -10.22 19.17
C LEU A 117 -3.24 -11.32 19.22
N ALA A 118 -3.54 -11.99 18.11
CA ALA A 118 -4.61 -12.99 18.06
C ALA A 118 -4.37 -14.14 19.05
N PRO A 119 -5.30 -14.39 20.00
CA PRO A 119 -5.21 -15.47 20.96
C PRO A 119 -5.63 -16.82 20.37
N ASP A 120 -6.50 -16.81 19.37
CA ASP A 120 -7.10 -17.98 18.75
C ASP A 120 -7.21 -17.82 17.23
N PHE A 121 -7.47 -18.93 16.55
CA PHE A 121 -7.58 -18.98 15.09
C PHE A 121 -8.70 -18.10 14.53
N LEU A 122 -9.87 -18.06 15.23
CA LEU A 122 -11.01 -17.26 14.76
C LEU A 122 -10.66 -15.76 14.75
N THR A 123 -10.03 -15.28 15.82
CA THR A 123 -9.58 -13.88 15.92
C THR A 123 -8.57 -13.55 14.83
N LEU A 124 -7.64 -14.48 14.52
CA LEU A 124 -6.69 -14.30 13.42
C LEU A 124 -7.41 -14.16 12.07
N VAL A 125 -8.38 -15.03 11.78
CA VAL A 125 -9.16 -14.97 10.54
C VAL A 125 -9.93 -13.65 10.43
N VAL A 126 -10.61 -13.21 11.49
CA VAL A 126 -11.34 -11.94 11.51
C VAL A 126 -10.39 -10.76 11.31
N ALA A 127 -9.24 -10.76 11.96
CA ALA A 127 -8.22 -9.72 11.78
C ALA A 127 -7.74 -9.66 10.33
N ARG A 128 -7.48 -10.80 9.68
CA ARG A 128 -7.10 -10.86 8.27
C ARG A 128 -8.22 -10.41 7.33
N MET A 129 -9.48 -10.70 7.66
CA MET A 129 -10.62 -10.18 6.88
C MET A 129 -10.67 -8.63 6.94
N LEU A 130 -10.38 -8.02 8.09
CA LEU A 130 -10.25 -6.55 8.18
C LEU A 130 -9.12 -6.01 7.30
N GLY A 131 -7.97 -6.69 7.29
CA GLY A 131 -6.87 -6.37 6.37
C GLY A 131 -7.29 -6.47 4.91
N GLY A 132 -8.00 -7.53 4.56
CA GLY A 132 -8.52 -7.73 3.21
C GLY A 132 -9.45 -6.60 2.73
N LEU A 133 -10.29 -6.03 3.63
CA LEU A 133 -11.09 -4.85 3.28
C LEU A 133 -10.18 -3.65 2.93
N GLY A 134 -9.09 -3.45 3.67
CA GLY A 134 -8.07 -2.44 3.36
C GLY A 134 -7.37 -2.70 2.02
N VAL A 135 -6.93 -3.96 1.80
CA VAL A 135 -6.29 -4.41 0.54
C VAL A 135 -7.18 -4.13 -0.66
N GLY A 136 -8.43 -4.60 -0.63
CA GLY A 136 -9.35 -4.47 -1.76
C GLY A 136 -9.64 -3.01 -2.11
N ALA A 137 -9.86 -2.16 -1.09
CA ALA A 137 -10.09 -0.74 -1.32
C ALA A 137 -8.83 -0.05 -1.89
N ALA A 138 -7.65 -0.29 -1.33
CA ALA A 138 -6.40 0.31 -1.81
C ALA A 138 -6.06 -0.15 -3.24
N LEU A 139 -6.31 -1.42 -3.57
CA LEU A 139 -6.00 -2.01 -4.89
C LEU A 139 -6.73 -1.30 -6.04
N ILE A 140 -7.95 -0.86 -5.81
CA ILE A 140 -8.75 -0.13 -6.81
C ILE A 140 -8.44 1.37 -6.77
N ILE A 141 -8.40 1.96 -5.58
CA ILE A 141 -8.35 3.42 -5.45
C ILE A 141 -6.94 3.97 -5.71
N ALA A 142 -5.88 3.26 -5.34
CA ALA A 142 -4.51 3.76 -5.54
C ALA A 142 -4.17 3.96 -7.04
N PRO A 143 -4.31 2.98 -7.94
CA PRO A 143 -4.04 3.18 -9.36
C PRO A 143 -5.02 4.18 -10.00
N MET A 144 -6.29 4.22 -9.56
CA MET A 144 -7.28 5.19 -10.04
C MET A 144 -6.86 6.62 -9.67
N TYR A 145 -6.49 6.86 -8.42
CA TYR A 145 -6.00 8.16 -7.97
C TYR A 145 -4.75 8.60 -8.75
N ILE A 146 -3.76 7.68 -8.89
CA ILE A 146 -2.54 7.95 -9.67
C ILE A 146 -2.89 8.32 -11.12
N ALA A 147 -3.84 7.62 -11.75
CA ALA A 147 -4.28 7.90 -13.11
C ALA A 147 -5.00 9.26 -13.25
N GLU A 148 -5.67 9.73 -12.19
CA GLU A 148 -6.37 11.01 -12.17
C GLU A 148 -5.41 12.21 -12.04
N ILE A 149 -4.32 12.08 -11.27
CA ILE A 149 -3.33 13.15 -11.08
C ILE A 149 -2.25 13.16 -12.16
N ALA A 150 -2.02 12.03 -12.84
CA ALA A 150 -0.94 11.87 -13.78
C ALA A 150 -1.23 12.58 -15.12
N PRO A 151 -0.25 13.33 -15.67
CA PRO A 151 -0.33 13.80 -17.05
C PRO A 151 -0.53 12.63 -18.01
N SER A 152 -1.31 12.83 -19.08
CA SER A 152 -1.68 11.76 -20.03
C SER A 152 -0.48 10.98 -20.57
N LYS A 153 0.63 11.67 -20.86
CA LYS A 153 1.86 11.09 -21.37
C LYS A 153 2.57 10.12 -20.41
N PHE A 154 2.46 10.36 -19.09
CA PHE A 154 3.16 9.60 -18.06
C PHE A 154 2.26 8.69 -17.22
N ARG A 155 0.94 8.71 -17.49
CA ARG A 155 -0.06 7.97 -16.70
C ARG A 155 0.26 6.49 -16.56
N GLY A 156 0.56 5.80 -17.67
CA GLY A 156 0.93 4.39 -17.64
C GLY A 156 2.16 4.11 -16.78
N ARG A 157 3.20 4.93 -16.91
CA ARG A 157 4.44 4.78 -16.12
C ARG A 157 4.19 4.96 -14.63
N LEU A 158 3.40 5.98 -14.23
CA LEU A 158 3.10 6.26 -12.82
C LEU A 158 2.19 5.19 -12.20
N VAL A 159 1.24 4.65 -12.96
CA VAL A 159 0.42 3.52 -12.50
C VAL A 159 1.27 2.25 -12.35
N SER A 160 2.27 2.04 -13.22
CA SER A 160 3.21 0.91 -13.10
C SER A 160 4.04 0.96 -11.82
N PHE A 161 4.28 2.13 -11.21
CA PHE A 161 4.91 2.21 -9.88
C PHE A 161 4.10 1.52 -8.79
N ASN A 162 2.76 1.54 -8.87
CA ASN A 162 1.93 0.80 -7.93
C ASN A 162 2.19 -0.70 -8.05
N GLN A 163 2.28 -1.23 -9.26
CA GLN A 163 2.58 -2.65 -9.50
C GLN A 163 4.01 -3.01 -9.04
N LEU A 164 4.98 -2.14 -9.30
CA LEU A 164 6.35 -2.32 -8.82
C LEU A 164 6.41 -2.38 -7.28
N ASN A 165 5.67 -1.51 -6.59
CA ASN A 165 5.61 -1.51 -5.13
C ASN A 165 4.98 -2.79 -4.57
N ILE A 166 3.98 -3.39 -5.25
CA ILE A 166 3.43 -4.71 -4.87
C ILE A 166 4.55 -5.76 -4.87
N VAL A 167 5.35 -5.83 -5.94
CA VAL A 167 6.46 -6.78 -6.06
C VAL A 167 7.54 -6.54 -5.01
N ILE A 168 7.87 -5.26 -4.75
CA ILE A 168 8.81 -4.90 -3.67
C ILE A 168 8.25 -5.33 -2.31
N GLY A 169 6.95 -5.11 -2.05
CA GLY A 169 6.28 -5.55 -0.82
C GLY A 169 6.38 -7.07 -0.61
N ILE A 170 6.13 -7.85 -1.66
CA ILE A 170 6.31 -9.31 -1.66
C ILE A 170 7.75 -9.68 -1.27
N SER A 171 8.74 -9.08 -1.94
CA SER A 171 10.16 -9.35 -1.71
C SER A 171 10.59 -8.99 -0.29
N VAL A 172 10.13 -7.85 0.22
CA VAL A 172 10.42 -7.39 1.59
C VAL A 172 9.77 -8.30 2.62
N ALA A 173 8.54 -8.79 2.38
CA ALA A 173 7.87 -9.73 3.27
C ALA A 173 8.66 -11.04 3.43
N PHE A 174 9.11 -11.63 2.32
CA PHE A 174 9.96 -12.83 2.38
C PHE A 174 11.29 -12.60 3.10
N PHE A 175 11.93 -11.45 2.82
CA PHE A 175 13.17 -11.09 3.48
C PHE A 175 12.98 -10.88 4.99
N THR A 176 11.89 -10.21 5.38
CA THR A 176 11.54 -9.98 6.79
C THR A 176 11.24 -11.29 7.51
N ASN A 177 10.47 -12.18 6.88
CA ASN A 177 10.20 -13.52 7.42
C ASN A 177 11.50 -14.29 7.66
N TYR A 178 12.42 -14.27 6.68
CA TYR A 178 13.75 -14.90 6.82
C TYR A 178 14.56 -14.30 7.96
N LEU A 179 14.59 -12.98 8.08
CA LEU A 179 15.32 -12.30 9.16
C LEU A 179 14.76 -12.66 10.53
N ILE A 180 13.43 -12.67 10.71
CA ILE A 180 12.81 -13.05 11.98
C ILE A 180 13.15 -14.48 12.35
N LEU A 181 13.11 -15.42 11.39
CA LEU A 181 13.51 -16.81 11.63
C LEU A 181 14.97 -16.93 12.05
N LYS A 182 15.87 -16.23 11.37
CA LYS A 182 17.31 -16.24 11.68
C LYS A 182 17.60 -15.63 13.05
N LEU A 183 16.94 -14.52 13.39
CA LEU A 183 17.04 -13.90 14.71
C LEU A 183 16.53 -14.83 15.81
N GLY A 184 15.42 -15.55 15.57
CA GLY A 184 14.89 -16.53 16.50
C GLY A 184 15.84 -17.70 16.79
N GLN A 185 16.78 -18.01 15.90
CA GLN A 185 17.81 -19.05 16.08
C GLN A 185 19.07 -18.55 16.82
N THR A 186 19.19 -17.23 17.02
CA THR A 186 20.38 -16.65 17.64
C THR A 186 20.15 -16.45 19.13
N ASP A 187 21.00 -17.04 19.97
CA ASP A 187 20.99 -16.87 21.43
C ASP A 187 21.57 -15.50 21.81
N SER A 188 20.78 -14.44 21.62
CA SER A 188 21.11 -13.07 22.05
C SER A 188 20.17 -12.63 23.17
N PHE A 189 20.65 -11.75 24.04
CA PHE A 189 19.85 -11.15 25.12
C PHE A 189 18.53 -10.53 24.59
N TRP A 190 18.57 -9.86 23.44
CA TRP A 190 17.40 -9.24 22.80
C TRP A 190 16.40 -10.27 22.27
N THR A 191 16.88 -11.39 21.73
CA THR A 191 16.02 -12.44 21.17
C THR A 191 15.28 -13.22 22.26
N GLN A 192 15.90 -13.39 23.42
CA GLN A 192 15.28 -14.00 24.60
C GLN A 192 14.25 -13.06 25.24
N THR A 193 14.58 -11.77 25.39
CA THR A 193 13.68 -10.76 25.99
C THR A 193 12.43 -10.57 25.15
N LEU A 194 12.54 -10.51 23.82
CA LEU A 194 11.42 -10.33 22.89
C LEU A 194 10.74 -11.65 22.49
N LYS A 195 11.19 -12.79 23.05
CA LYS A 195 10.65 -14.14 22.81
C LYS A 195 10.50 -14.48 21.33
N PHE A 196 11.48 -14.09 20.49
CA PHE A 196 11.44 -14.36 19.06
C PHE A 196 11.25 -15.86 18.74
N ASN A 197 11.76 -16.77 19.57
CA ASN A 197 11.63 -18.21 19.38
C ASN A 197 10.18 -18.71 19.52
N SER A 198 9.40 -18.14 20.42
CA SER A 198 8.02 -18.58 20.71
C SER A 198 6.94 -17.76 20.03
N LEU A 199 7.28 -16.54 19.57
CA LEU A 199 6.33 -15.59 18.99
C LEU A 199 6.70 -15.18 17.57
N ASN A 200 7.45 -16.02 16.83
CA ASN A 200 7.94 -15.70 15.48
C ASN A 200 6.85 -15.20 14.53
N TRP A 201 5.75 -15.92 14.42
CA TRP A 201 4.67 -15.58 13.51
C TRP A 201 3.94 -14.29 13.91
N ARG A 202 3.87 -13.98 15.20
CA ARG A 202 3.27 -12.74 15.70
C ARG A 202 4.11 -11.53 15.32
N TRP A 203 5.45 -11.68 15.38
CA TRP A 203 6.36 -10.64 14.92
C TRP A 203 6.30 -10.45 13.40
N MET A 204 6.17 -11.54 12.62
CA MET A 204 6.03 -11.47 11.17
C MET A 204 4.80 -10.64 10.77
N LEU A 205 3.63 -10.90 11.38
CA LEU A 205 2.41 -10.16 11.13
C LEU A 205 2.44 -8.74 11.73
N GLY A 206 3.00 -8.59 12.94
CA GLY A 206 3.05 -7.30 13.62
C GLY A 206 3.95 -6.27 12.95
N LEU A 207 5.02 -6.70 12.28
CA LEU A 207 5.93 -5.79 11.57
C LEU A 207 5.24 -5.02 10.45
N GLU A 208 4.16 -5.55 9.89
CA GLU A 208 3.34 -4.86 8.89
C GLU A 208 2.71 -3.57 9.42
N ALA A 209 2.50 -3.45 10.73
CA ALA A 209 1.96 -2.25 11.34
C ALA A 209 2.86 -1.01 11.10
N ILE A 210 4.19 -1.19 10.98
CA ILE A 210 5.13 -0.09 10.77
C ILE A 210 4.91 0.58 9.40
N PRO A 211 4.98 -0.13 8.25
CA PRO A 211 4.71 0.47 6.96
C PRO A 211 3.25 0.93 6.81
N ALA A 212 2.28 0.27 7.47
CA ALA A 212 0.88 0.71 7.46
C ALA A 212 0.70 2.07 8.15
N LEU A 213 1.33 2.27 9.31
CA LEU A 213 1.31 3.55 10.01
C LEU A 213 2.01 4.66 9.21
N LEU A 214 3.17 4.34 8.61
CA LEU A 214 3.90 5.26 7.74
C LEU A 214 3.04 5.66 6.53
N TYR A 215 2.38 4.72 5.89
CA TYR A 215 1.46 4.99 4.79
C TYR A 215 0.31 5.90 5.23
N PHE A 216 -0.33 5.59 6.36
CA PHE A 216 -1.39 6.42 6.93
C PHE A 216 -0.91 7.86 7.17
N ALA A 217 0.27 8.05 7.76
CA ALA A 217 0.85 9.37 8.00
C ALA A 217 1.16 10.10 6.69
N CYS A 218 1.77 9.42 5.71
CA CYS A 218 2.10 10.02 4.41
C CYS A 218 0.86 10.46 3.62
N LEU A 219 -0.29 9.79 3.78
CA LEU A 219 -1.54 10.17 3.12
C LEU A 219 -2.09 11.54 3.57
N TYR A 220 -1.64 12.09 4.70
CA TYR A 220 -1.98 13.48 5.07
C TYR A 220 -1.32 14.49 4.15
N LEU A 221 -0.14 14.17 3.60
CA LEU A 221 0.60 15.04 2.67
C LEU A 221 0.02 15.02 1.24
N VAL A 222 -0.82 14.03 0.94
CA VAL A 222 -1.45 13.86 -0.38
C VAL A 222 -2.67 14.78 -0.47
N PRO A 223 -2.86 15.58 -1.56
CA PRO A 223 -4.07 16.38 -1.78
C PRO A 223 -5.26 15.48 -2.16
N GLU A 224 -6.46 16.04 -2.23
CA GLU A 224 -7.60 15.32 -2.83
C GLU A 224 -7.47 15.29 -4.36
N SER A 225 -8.11 14.33 -5.02
CA SER A 225 -8.09 14.22 -6.48
C SER A 225 -8.71 15.47 -7.13
N PRO A 226 -7.97 16.15 -8.05
CA PRO A 226 -8.52 17.31 -8.76
C PRO A 226 -9.78 16.96 -9.56
N ARG A 227 -9.86 15.74 -10.07
CA ARG A 227 -11.00 15.28 -10.86
C ARG A 227 -12.24 15.10 -10.00
N TRP A 228 -12.09 14.61 -8.79
CA TRP A 228 -13.20 14.49 -7.84
C TRP A 228 -13.73 15.85 -7.35
N LEU A 229 -12.83 16.84 -7.21
CA LEU A 229 -13.21 18.21 -6.78
C LEU A 229 -14.07 18.96 -7.82
N ILE A 230 -14.08 18.49 -9.07
CA ILE A 230 -14.81 19.11 -10.19
C ILE A 230 -16.17 18.40 -10.44
N MET A 231 -16.33 17.16 -9.95
CA MET A 231 -17.59 16.40 -10.05
C MET A 231 -18.62 16.84 -9.02
#